data_71d52ce479df22d70747dc093f8e4039
#
_entry.id   71d52ce479df22d70747dc093f8e4039
#
_cell.length_a   1.000
_cell.length_b   1.000
_cell.length_c   1.000
_cell.angle_alpha   90.00
_cell.angle_beta   90.00
_cell.angle_gamma   90.00
#
_symmetry.space_group_name_H-M   'P 1'
#
loop_
_entity.id
_entity.type
_entity.pdbx_description
1 polymer ?
#
loop_
_entity_poly.entity_id
_entity_poly.type
_entity_poly.pdbx_seq_one_letter_code
_entity_poly.pdbx_strand_id
1 'polypeptide(L)'
;DFNQRNRHVATYLIQSSIWWIEYAGINGIRQDTHPYADFNMMSDWCKAVTEEYPNFNIVGETWIGSNVLVSYWQKDSKVAAPKNSYLRTVMDFPLMDQMNNAFDEETNDWNGGLYRLFDYLSQDIVYADPMNLLIFLDNHDTSRFYRSEAATQNLDRYKQALTFLLTTRGIPQIYYGTEILMAADKANGDGLLRCDFPGGWQNDTRNCFDATNRTAQQYEAFSFLQKLLQWRKGNEVIAKGKLKHFSPNKGVYVYERKYGDQSVAVFLNGNNREQTINLNEYQEILPASSAHNVLTGETVKLEKEWTLPSRGILILSF
;
A
#
# COMPACT_ATOMS: atom_id res chain seq x y z
N ASP A 1 -4.94 11.91 -28.20
CA ASP A 1 -6.08 11.21 -27.58
C ASP A 1 -7.10 10.80 -28.63
N PHE A 2 -7.82 9.71 -28.35
CA PHE A 2 -9.01 9.35 -29.12
C PHE A 2 -10.19 10.26 -28.76
N ASN A 3 -11.11 10.46 -29.69
CA ASN A 3 -12.37 11.12 -29.38
C ASN A 3 -13.35 10.10 -28.74
N GLN A 4 -13.26 9.90 -27.44
CA GLN A 4 -14.05 8.94 -26.68
C GLN A 4 -15.56 9.24 -26.71
N ARG A 5 -15.98 10.48 -27.02
CA ARG A 5 -17.40 10.86 -27.19
C ARG A 5 -17.97 10.35 -28.51
N ASN A 6 -17.12 9.91 -29.44
CA ASN A 6 -17.57 9.24 -30.67
C ASN A 6 -18.02 7.82 -30.33
N ARG A 7 -19.28 7.50 -30.58
CA ARG A 7 -19.88 6.19 -30.30
C ARG A 7 -19.09 5.02 -30.89
N HIS A 8 -18.58 5.16 -32.12
CA HIS A 8 -17.83 4.09 -32.76
C HIS A 8 -16.47 3.86 -32.10
N VAL A 9 -15.79 4.92 -31.66
CA VAL A 9 -14.53 4.83 -30.90
C VAL A 9 -14.80 4.17 -29.55
N ALA A 10 -15.82 4.60 -28.82
CA ALA A 10 -16.20 4.00 -27.54
C ALA A 10 -16.49 2.50 -27.67
N THR A 11 -17.33 2.12 -28.66
CA THR A 11 -17.63 0.71 -28.93
C THR A 11 -16.36 -0.08 -29.27
N TYR A 12 -15.48 0.45 -30.10
CA TYR A 12 -14.23 -0.21 -30.46
C TYR A 12 -13.34 -0.47 -29.23
N LEU A 13 -13.17 0.51 -28.35
CA LEU A 13 -12.34 0.38 -27.15
C LEU A 13 -12.92 -0.63 -26.16
N ILE A 14 -14.23 -0.63 -25.95
CA ILE A 14 -14.91 -1.62 -25.11
C ILE A 14 -14.71 -3.02 -25.68
N GLN A 15 -15.03 -3.23 -26.97
CA GLN A 15 -14.92 -4.53 -27.63
C GLN A 15 -13.46 -5.01 -27.70
N SER A 16 -12.50 -4.11 -27.89
CA SER A 16 -11.08 -4.45 -27.86
C SER A 16 -10.65 -4.97 -26.49
N SER A 17 -11.14 -4.36 -25.41
CA SER A 17 -10.84 -4.83 -24.04
C SER A 17 -11.43 -6.22 -23.77
N ILE A 18 -12.69 -6.45 -24.15
CA ILE A 18 -13.34 -7.76 -24.05
C ILE A 18 -12.60 -8.80 -24.89
N TRP A 19 -12.20 -8.44 -26.11
CA TRP A 19 -11.43 -9.33 -26.99
C TRP A 19 -10.11 -9.75 -26.36
N TRP A 20 -9.38 -8.82 -25.72
CA TRP A 20 -8.12 -9.15 -25.05
C TRP A 20 -8.33 -10.05 -23.83
N ILE A 21 -9.41 -9.85 -23.07
CA ILE A 21 -9.78 -10.74 -21.96
C ILE A 21 -9.99 -12.15 -22.46
N GLU A 22 -10.79 -12.32 -23.52
CA GLU A 22 -11.10 -13.63 -24.12
C GLU A 22 -9.88 -14.27 -24.80
N TYR A 23 -9.16 -13.51 -25.62
CA TYR A 23 -8.06 -14.02 -26.44
C TYR A 23 -6.83 -14.40 -25.59
N ALA A 24 -6.45 -13.56 -24.65
CA ALA A 24 -5.23 -13.73 -23.86
C ALA A 24 -5.48 -14.30 -22.46
N GLY A 25 -6.73 -14.42 -22.00
CA GLY A 25 -7.10 -14.92 -20.69
C GLY A 25 -6.58 -14.02 -19.56
N ILE A 26 -6.52 -12.70 -19.79
CA ILE A 26 -6.05 -11.74 -18.77
C ILE A 26 -7.05 -11.65 -17.61
N ASN A 27 -6.55 -11.44 -16.40
CA ASN A 27 -7.35 -11.45 -15.18
C ASN A 27 -7.62 -10.07 -14.58
N GLY A 28 -7.06 -9.03 -15.16
CA GLY A 28 -7.23 -7.63 -14.71
C GLY A 28 -6.64 -6.64 -15.69
N ILE A 29 -7.05 -5.38 -15.56
CA ILE A 29 -6.55 -4.25 -16.34
C ILE A 29 -6.06 -3.16 -15.40
N ARG A 30 -4.88 -2.62 -15.63
CA ARG A 30 -4.47 -1.31 -15.12
C ARG A 30 -4.72 -0.30 -16.22
N GLN A 31 -5.64 0.63 -15.97
CA GLN A 31 -5.95 1.71 -16.89
C GLN A 31 -5.12 2.94 -16.57
N ASP A 32 -4.18 3.21 -17.44
CA ASP A 32 -3.33 4.39 -17.41
C ASP A 32 -4.15 5.68 -17.55
N THR A 33 -3.77 6.74 -16.84
CA THR A 33 -4.37 8.09 -16.97
C THR A 33 -5.91 8.11 -16.93
N HIS A 34 -6.52 7.23 -16.13
CA HIS A 34 -7.98 7.01 -16.10
C HIS A 34 -8.81 8.31 -16.01
N PRO A 35 -8.45 9.32 -15.18
CA PRO A 35 -9.24 10.55 -15.02
C PRO A 35 -9.16 11.52 -16.20
N TYR A 36 -8.25 11.31 -17.14
CA TYR A 36 -8.01 12.26 -18.23
C TYR A 36 -8.93 12.03 -19.42
N ALA A 37 -9.57 10.88 -19.49
CA ALA A 37 -10.55 10.54 -20.52
C ALA A 37 -11.96 11.04 -20.18
N ASP A 38 -12.88 10.96 -21.14
CA ASP A 38 -14.29 11.33 -20.89
C ASP A 38 -14.93 10.41 -19.84
N PHE A 39 -15.44 11.02 -18.77
CA PHE A 39 -16.01 10.29 -17.62
C PHE A 39 -17.11 9.29 -18.04
N ASN A 40 -18.03 9.70 -18.93
CA ASN A 40 -19.16 8.84 -19.29
C ASN A 40 -18.68 7.62 -20.08
N MET A 41 -17.75 7.83 -21.02
CA MET A 41 -17.13 6.72 -21.75
C MET A 41 -16.39 5.76 -20.82
N MET A 42 -15.60 6.28 -19.86
CA MET A 42 -14.89 5.44 -18.90
C MET A 42 -15.83 4.68 -17.99
N SER A 43 -16.93 5.30 -17.59
CA SER A 43 -18.01 4.66 -16.83
C SER A 43 -18.66 3.52 -17.64
N ASP A 44 -19.03 3.76 -18.89
CA ASP A 44 -19.64 2.77 -19.78
C ASP A 44 -18.68 1.60 -20.05
N TRP A 45 -17.38 1.88 -20.21
CA TRP A 45 -16.34 0.88 -20.38
C TRP A 45 -16.17 0.01 -19.14
N CYS A 46 -16.03 0.62 -17.94
CA CYS A 46 -15.95 -0.13 -16.69
C CYS A 46 -17.19 -0.99 -16.47
N LYS A 47 -18.38 -0.42 -16.74
CA LYS A 47 -19.65 -1.12 -16.60
C LYS A 47 -19.73 -2.33 -17.53
N ALA A 48 -19.45 -2.15 -18.82
CA ALA A 48 -19.52 -3.21 -19.82
C ALA A 48 -18.57 -4.38 -19.48
N VAL A 49 -17.32 -4.09 -19.11
CA VAL A 49 -16.36 -5.13 -18.72
C VAL A 49 -16.80 -5.86 -17.45
N THR A 50 -17.29 -5.14 -16.43
CA THR A 50 -17.66 -5.78 -15.16
C THR A 50 -19.03 -6.46 -15.18
N GLU A 51 -19.91 -6.11 -16.09
CA GLU A 51 -21.16 -6.86 -16.34
C GLU A 51 -20.88 -8.20 -17.05
N GLU A 52 -19.96 -8.21 -18.03
CA GLU A 52 -19.53 -9.43 -18.72
C GLU A 52 -18.69 -10.33 -17.79
N TYR A 53 -17.79 -9.73 -17.01
CA TYR A 53 -16.88 -10.45 -16.09
C TYR A 53 -17.00 -9.91 -14.66
N PRO A 54 -17.97 -10.36 -13.84
CA PRO A 54 -18.26 -9.79 -12.52
C PRO A 54 -17.09 -9.86 -11.53
N ASN A 55 -16.19 -10.81 -11.71
CA ASN A 55 -14.98 -10.98 -10.84
C ASN A 55 -13.74 -10.32 -11.41
N PHE A 56 -13.81 -9.69 -12.58
CA PHE A 56 -12.68 -8.99 -13.20
C PHE A 56 -12.40 -7.67 -12.47
N ASN A 57 -11.11 -7.38 -12.24
CA ASN A 57 -10.72 -6.12 -11.61
C ASN A 57 -10.08 -5.16 -12.60
N ILE A 58 -10.53 -3.90 -12.53
CA ILE A 58 -9.91 -2.76 -13.23
C ILE A 58 -9.33 -1.85 -12.16
N VAL A 59 -8.04 -1.57 -12.28
CA VAL A 59 -7.35 -0.55 -11.47
C VAL A 59 -7.17 0.69 -12.34
N GLY A 60 -7.79 1.79 -11.93
CA GLY A 60 -7.60 3.08 -12.60
C GLY A 60 -6.45 3.86 -11.97
N GLU A 61 -5.51 4.29 -12.79
CA GLU A 61 -4.51 5.25 -12.34
C GLU A 61 -5.18 6.61 -12.13
N THR A 62 -5.35 6.97 -10.87
CA THR A 62 -5.97 8.23 -10.43
C THR A 62 -4.92 9.12 -9.77
N TRP A 63 -3.96 9.60 -10.54
CA TRP A 63 -2.89 10.46 -10.02
C TRP A 63 -3.41 11.86 -9.72
N ILE A 64 -4.03 11.99 -8.58
CA ILE A 64 -4.65 13.22 -8.08
C ILE A 64 -4.23 13.39 -6.62
N GLY A 65 -3.80 14.59 -6.23
CA GLY A 65 -3.27 14.89 -4.90
C GLY A 65 -4.33 15.06 -3.78
N SER A 66 -5.59 14.73 -4.02
CA SER A 66 -6.68 14.86 -3.04
C SER A 66 -7.48 13.56 -2.96
N ASN A 67 -7.62 13.02 -1.75
CA ASN A 67 -8.42 11.83 -1.48
C ASN A 67 -9.90 12.00 -1.89
N VAL A 68 -10.48 13.18 -1.69
CA VAL A 68 -11.85 13.50 -2.13
C VAL A 68 -11.98 13.38 -3.65
N LEU A 69 -11.00 13.91 -4.40
CA LEU A 69 -11.00 13.83 -5.86
C LEU A 69 -10.67 12.43 -6.38
N VAL A 70 -9.82 11.67 -5.68
CA VAL A 70 -9.60 10.24 -5.98
C VAL A 70 -10.89 9.45 -5.75
N SER A 71 -11.59 9.71 -4.63
CA SER A 71 -12.84 9.03 -4.31
C SER A 71 -13.95 9.27 -5.33
N TYR A 72 -13.94 10.43 -6.02
CA TYR A 72 -14.86 10.73 -7.13
C TYR A 72 -14.86 9.63 -8.21
N TRP A 73 -13.69 9.03 -8.46
CA TRP A 73 -13.51 8.02 -9.49
C TRP A 73 -13.79 6.59 -9.02
N GLN A 74 -14.01 6.38 -7.73
CA GLN A 74 -14.36 5.06 -7.23
C GLN A 74 -15.85 4.75 -7.48
N LYS A 75 -16.16 3.49 -7.79
CA LYS A 75 -17.53 2.98 -7.90
C LYS A 75 -18.33 3.36 -6.65
N ASP A 76 -19.59 3.76 -6.86
CA ASP A 76 -20.53 4.14 -5.80
C ASP A 76 -20.08 5.33 -4.94
N SER A 77 -19.21 6.17 -5.46
CA SER A 77 -18.75 7.40 -4.80
C SER A 77 -19.89 8.35 -4.49
N LYS A 78 -19.98 8.77 -3.24
CA LYS A 78 -20.95 9.81 -2.81
C LYS A 78 -20.62 11.19 -3.40
N VAL A 79 -19.35 11.43 -3.68
CA VAL A 79 -18.87 12.72 -4.26
C VAL A 79 -19.29 12.82 -5.73
N ALA A 80 -19.32 11.70 -6.46
CA ALA A 80 -19.71 11.68 -7.87
C ALA A 80 -21.23 11.65 -8.10
N ALA A 81 -22.02 11.33 -7.08
CA ALA A 81 -23.46 11.11 -7.21
C ALA A 81 -24.16 12.29 -7.92
N PRO A 82 -25.12 12.04 -8.83
CA PRO A 82 -25.73 10.73 -9.16
C PRO A 82 -24.94 9.89 -10.18
N LYS A 83 -23.78 10.32 -10.64
CA LYS A 83 -22.91 9.58 -11.56
C LYS A 83 -22.24 8.42 -10.84
N ASN A 84 -21.94 7.35 -11.57
CA ASN A 84 -21.16 6.23 -11.09
C ASN A 84 -20.08 5.88 -12.12
N SER A 85 -18.84 5.75 -11.67
CA SER A 85 -17.70 5.38 -12.52
C SER A 85 -17.65 3.89 -12.84
N TYR A 86 -18.28 3.05 -12.03
CA TYR A 86 -18.15 1.59 -12.01
C TYR A 86 -16.72 1.07 -11.82
N LEU A 87 -15.74 1.94 -11.57
CA LEU A 87 -14.35 1.61 -11.31
C LEU A 87 -14.19 1.17 -9.85
N ARG A 88 -13.93 -0.11 -9.60
CA ARG A 88 -13.80 -0.64 -8.24
C ARG A 88 -12.56 -0.17 -7.53
N THR A 89 -11.41 -0.23 -8.22
CA THR A 89 -10.10 0.06 -7.62
C THR A 89 -9.48 1.31 -8.23
N VAL A 90 -9.19 2.26 -7.38
CA VAL A 90 -8.45 3.50 -7.71
C VAL A 90 -7.10 3.50 -7.00
N MET A 91 -6.08 4.11 -7.61
CA MET A 91 -4.74 4.22 -7.02
C MET A 91 -4.70 5.38 -6.01
N ASP A 92 -4.27 5.09 -4.80
CA ASP A 92 -4.24 6.03 -3.67
C ASP A 92 -2.91 6.80 -3.63
N PHE A 93 -2.70 7.67 -4.62
CA PHE A 93 -1.53 8.56 -4.68
C PHE A 93 -1.41 9.47 -3.45
N PRO A 94 -2.51 10.05 -2.91
CA PRO A 94 -2.39 10.84 -1.70
C PRO A 94 -1.83 10.05 -0.50
N LEU A 95 -2.20 8.77 -0.32
CA LEU A 95 -1.60 7.95 0.73
C LEU A 95 -0.12 7.68 0.47
N MET A 96 0.26 7.46 -0.79
CA MET A 96 1.68 7.30 -1.16
C MET A 96 2.48 8.52 -0.71
N ASP A 97 2.01 9.74 -0.99
CA ASP A 97 2.66 10.98 -0.56
C ASP A 97 2.74 11.07 0.98
N GLN A 98 1.65 10.73 1.69
CA GLN A 98 1.67 10.74 3.15
C GLN A 98 2.63 9.70 3.73
N MET A 99 2.72 8.50 3.16
CA MET A 99 3.69 7.47 3.59
C MET A 99 5.13 7.93 3.35
N ASN A 100 5.43 8.49 2.17
CA ASN A 100 6.77 8.99 1.88
C ASN A 100 7.18 10.08 2.87
N ASN A 101 6.32 11.04 3.16
CA ASN A 101 6.60 12.09 4.13
C ASN A 101 6.69 11.54 5.57
N ALA A 102 5.74 10.73 5.99
CA ALA A 102 5.68 10.20 7.35
C ALA A 102 6.93 9.41 7.76
N PHE A 103 7.48 8.63 6.83
CA PHE A 103 8.67 7.82 7.09
C PHE A 103 9.99 8.56 6.83
N ASP A 104 9.96 9.71 6.14
CA ASP A 104 11.13 10.59 5.98
C ASP A 104 11.32 11.54 7.18
N GLU A 105 10.24 11.93 7.84
CA GLU A 105 10.28 12.93 8.90
C GLU A 105 10.76 12.37 10.24
N GLU A 106 11.43 13.23 11.02
CA GLU A 106 11.82 12.95 12.40
C GLU A 106 10.82 13.50 13.43
N THR A 107 9.92 14.38 12.99
CA THR A 107 8.91 14.98 13.87
C THR A 107 7.79 14.01 14.19
N ASN A 108 7.28 14.09 15.41
CA ASN A 108 6.17 13.30 15.90
C ASN A 108 5.07 14.21 16.51
N ASP A 109 4.94 15.41 15.97
CA ASP A 109 3.87 16.34 16.31
C ASP A 109 2.61 16.13 15.44
N TRP A 110 1.60 16.96 15.66
CA TRP A 110 0.31 16.90 14.98
C TRP A 110 0.37 17.06 13.45
N ASN A 111 1.49 17.51 12.91
CA ASN A 111 1.64 17.83 11.50
C ASN A 111 2.69 16.97 10.80
N GLY A 112 3.32 16.01 11.50
CA GLY A 112 4.42 15.27 10.93
C GLY A 112 4.57 13.83 11.42
N GLY A 113 5.53 13.13 10.82
CA GLY A 113 5.80 11.74 11.14
C GLY A 113 4.59 10.82 10.98
N LEU A 114 4.46 9.85 11.86
CA LEU A 114 3.38 8.87 11.80
C LEU A 114 1.96 9.47 12.02
N TYR A 115 1.87 10.71 12.53
CA TYR A 115 0.59 11.39 12.64
C TYR A 115 -0.06 11.66 11.28
N ARG A 116 0.74 11.86 10.22
CA ARG A 116 0.22 11.99 8.84
C ARG A 116 -0.59 10.79 8.40
N LEU A 117 -0.16 9.57 8.80
CA LEU A 117 -0.86 8.34 8.46
C LEU A 117 -2.19 8.24 9.20
N PHE A 118 -2.20 8.63 10.49
CA PHE A 118 -3.42 8.68 11.28
C PHE A 118 -4.42 9.69 10.71
N ASP A 119 -3.98 10.91 10.44
CA ASP A 119 -4.84 11.96 9.88
C ASP A 119 -5.43 11.52 8.54
N TYR A 120 -4.59 11.00 7.64
CA TYR A 120 -5.05 10.56 6.33
C TYR A 120 -6.07 9.43 6.40
N LEU A 121 -5.80 8.38 7.16
CA LEU A 121 -6.72 7.23 7.30
C LEU A 121 -8.02 7.61 8.01
N SER A 122 -8.02 8.63 8.87
CA SER A 122 -9.24 9.17 9.49
C SER A 122 -10.21 9.75 8.46
N GLN A 123 -9.72 10.07 7.26
CA GLN A 123 -10.52 10.60 6.15
C GLN A 123 -11.08 9.50 5.22
N ASP A 124 -10.88 8.23 5.52
CA ASP A 124 -11.37 7.11 4.70
C ASP A 124 -12.90 7.12 4.48
N ILE A 125 -13.63 7.87 5.29
CA ILE A 125 -15.07 8.09 5.14
C ILE A 125 -15.47 8.68 3.77
N VAL A 126 -14.56 9.34 3.05
CA VAL A 126 -14.82 9.90 1.71
C VAL A 126 -14.91 8.82 0.63
N TYR A 127 -14.27 7.66 0.85
CA TYR A 127 -14.28 6.55 -0.08
C TYR A 127 -15.54 5.68 0.09
N ALA A 128 -16.06 5.17 -1.02
CA ALA A 128 -17.14 4.19 -0.99
C ALA A 128 -16.66 2.84 -0.44
N ASP A 129 -15.43 2.46 -0.79
CA ASP A 129 -14.79 1.23 -0.34
C ASP A 129 -13.26 1.42 -0.20
N PRO A 130 -12.79 1.81 0.99
CA PRO A 130 -11.35 1.99 1.21
C PRO A 130 -10.54 0.69 1.14
N MET A 131 -11.18 -0.49 1.27
CA MET A 131 -10.49 -1.77 1.12
C MET A 131 -10.09 -2.09 -0.32
N ASN A 132 -10.73 -1.47 -1.30
CA ASN A 132 -10.42 -1.61 -2.73
C ASN A 132 -9.54 -0.48 -3.28
N LEU A 133 -8.86 0.29 -2.44
CA LEU A 133 -7.83 1.23 -2.89
C LEU A 133 -6.53 0.48 -3.16
N LEU A 134 -5.89 0.71 -4.30
CA LEU A 134 -4.53 0.23 -4.56
C LEU A 134 -3.56 1.20 -3.87
N ILE A 135 -2.80 0.68 -2.92
CA ILE A 135 -1.84 1.43 -2.11
C ILE A 135 -0.41 0.99 -2.42
N PHE A 136 0.52 1.93 -2.40
CA PHE A 136 1.91 1.68 -2.78
C PHE A 136 2.85 2.73 -2.19
N LEU A 137 4.13 2.38 -2.04
CA LEU A 137 5.17 3.32 -1.60
C LEU A 137 5.78 4.07 -2.77
N ASP A 138 5.91 3.39 -3.89
CA ASP A 138 6.50 3.87 -5.14
C ASP A 138 5.95 3.09 -6.34
N ASN A 139 6.22 3.58 -7.53
CA ASN A 139 5.94 2.90 -8.79
C ASN A 139 6.96 3.32 -9.88
N HIS A 140 6.71 2.95 -11.13
CA HIS A 140 7.57 3.26 -12.26
C HIS A 140 7.59 4.75 -12.68
N ASP A 141 6.72 5.57 -12.14
CA ASP A 141 6.58 7.00 -12.44
C ASP A 141 7.01 7.92 -11.30
N THR A 142 7.26 7.37 -10.12
CA THR A 142 7.67 8.11 -8.93
C THR A 142 9.10 7.76 -8.53
N SER A 143 9.76 8.60 -7.72
CA SER A 143 10.99 8.21 -7.07
C SER A 143 10.79 6.91 -6.31
N ARG A 144 11.80 6.03 -6.32
CA ARG A 144 11.74 4.83 -5.48
C ARG A 144 11.70 5.23 -4.00
N PHE A 145 10.99 4.46 -3.20
CA PHE A 145 10.87 4.74 -1.77
C PHE A 145 12.24 4.68 -1.08
N TYR A 146 13.06 3.68 -1.39
CA TYR A 146 14.45 3.61 -0.96
C TYR A 146 15.32 4.43 -1.92
N ARG A 147 15.70 5.64 -1.53
CA ARG A 147 16.47 6.57 -2.36
C ARG A 147 17.64 7.17 -1.58
N SER A 148 18.70 7.54 -2.29
CA SER A 148 20.04 7.76 -1.73
C SER A 148 20.17 8.94 -0.77
N GLU A 149 19.28 9.89 -0.76
CA GLU A 149 19.38 11.10 0.05
C GLU A 149 18.23 11.24 1.06
N ALA A 150 17.37 10.25 1.14
CA ALA A 150 16.25 10.28 2.04
C ALA A 150 16.54 9.54 3.35
N ALA A 151 15.89 9.96 4.41
CA ALA A 151 15.92 9.24 5.69
C ALA A 151 15.44 7.77 5.55
N THR A 152 14.68 7.48 4.51
CA THR A 152 14.24 6.12 4.13
C THR A 152 15.35 5.19 3.67
N GLN A 153 16.59 5.66 3.46
CA GLN A 153 17.76 4.76 3.39
C GLN A 153 18.07 4.08 4.72
N ASN A 154 17.48 4.52 5.79
CA ASN A 154 17.50 3.78 7.04
C ASN A 154 16.61 2.52 6.87
N LEU A 155 17.21 1.36 7.03
CA LEU A 155 16.55 0.08 6.84
C LEU A 155 15.37 -0.14 7.80
N ASP A 156 15.44 0.41 9.01
CA ASP A 156 14.36 0.30 9.99
C ASP A 156 13.13 1.11 9.57
N ARG A 157 13.31 2.31 9.02
CA ARG A 157 12.21 3.09 8.44
C ARG A 157 11.61 2.40 7.23
N TYR A 158 12.43 1.82 6.37
CA TYR A 158 12.00 1.03 5.24
C TYR A 158 11.13 -0.17 5.70
N LYS A 159 11.56 -0.89 6.73
CA LYS A 159 10.78 -1.98 7.34
C LYS A 159 9.46 -1.49 7.93
N GLN A 160 9.44 -0.32 8.59
CA GLN A 160 8.21 0.29 9.09
C GLN A 160 7.22 0.60 7.96
N ALA A 161 7.70 1.18 6.87
CA ALA A 161 6.87 1.53 5.71
C ALA A 161 6.27 0.28 5.05
N LEU A 162 7.07 -0.78 4.86
CA LEU A 162 6.58 -2.07 4.36
C LEU A 162 5.58 -2.72 5.33
N THR A 163 5.83 -2.63 6.63
CA THR A 163 4.88 -3.13 7.64
C THR A 163 3.55 -2.41 7.51
N PHE A 164 3.57 -1.09 7.46
CA PHE A 164 2.35 -0.30 7.30
C PHE A 164 1.65 -0.64 5.98
N LEU A 165 2.36 -0.64 4.84
CA LEU A 165 1.81 -0.98 3.53
C LEU A 165 1.11 -2.34 3.53
N LEU A 166 1.72 -3.35 4.18
CA LEU A 166 1.25 -4.73 4.14
C LEU A 166 0.21 -5.07 5.23
N THR A 167 -0.01 -4.20 6.20
CA THR A 167 -0.93 -4.46 7.30
C THR A 167 -2.10 -3.47 7.39
N THR A 168 -1.98 -2.30 6.77
CA THR A 168 -3.09 -1.34 6.70
C THR A 168 -4.20 -1.78 5.74
N ARG A 169 -5.20 -0.95 5.52
CA ARG A 169 -6.29 -1.20 4.58
C ARG A 169 -5.83 -1.06 3.12
N GLY A 170 -6.54 -1.65 2.19
CA GLY A 170 -6.29 -1.56 0.76
C GLY A 170 -5.54 -2.77 0.17
N ILE A 171 -5.27 -2.68 -1.12
CA ILE A 171 -4.57 -3.68 -1.93
C ILE A 171 -3.13 -3.20 -2.13
N PRO A 172 -2.13 -3.79 -1.45
CA PRO A 172 -0.76 -3.33 -1.57
C PRO A 172 -0.14 -3.71 -2.91
N GLN A 173 0.50 -2.73 -3.55
CA GLN A 173 1.38 -2.93 -4.70
C GLN A 173 2.83 -2.71 -4.27
N ILE A 174 3.70 -3.64 -4.63
CA ILE A 174 5.15 -3.54 -4.43
C ILE A 174 5.79 -3.45 -5.81
N TYR A 175 6.57 -2.39 -6.03
CA TYR A 175 7.33 -2.22 -7.26
C TYR A 175 8.54 -3.16 -7.26
N TYR A 176 8.88 -3.77 -8.40
CA TYR A 176 10.01 -4.71 -8.47
C TYR A 176 11.33 -4.03 -8.04
N GLY A 177 12.20 -4.78 -7.40
CA GLY A 177 13.46 -4.27 -6.89
C GLY A 177 13.36 -3.62 -5.49
N THR A 178 12.15 -3.35 -4.99
CA THR A 178 11.92 -2.91 -3.62
C THR A 178 12.54 -3.92 -2.64
N GLU A 179 12.37 -5.22 -2.90
CA GLU A 179 12.87 -6.32 -2.08
C GLU A 179 14.40 -6.37 -1.93
N ILE A 180 15.13 -5.76 -2.86
CA ILE A 180 16.60 -5.70 -2.85
C ILE A 180 17.13 -4.26 -2.73
N LEU A 181 16.29 -3.32 -2.26
CA LEU A 181 16.67 -1.93 -2.04
C LEU A 181 17.15 -1.21 -3.31
N MET A 182 16.54 -1.47 -4.48
CA MET A 182 16.80 -0.66 -5.67
C MET A 182 16.39 0.79 -5.39
N ALA A 183 17.33 1.71 -5.64
CA ALA A 183 17.17 3.13 -5.32
C ALA A 183 17.26 3.97 -6.59
N ALA A 184 16.36 4.93 -6.75
CA ALA A 184 16.43 5.93 -7.80
C ALA A 184 15.54 7.14 -7.47
N ASP A 185 15.94 8.31 -7.92
CA ASP A 185 15.15 9.53 -7.81
C ASP A 185 14.59 9.93 -9.17
N LYS A 186 13.33 10.36 -9.20
CA LYS A 186 12.64 10.84 -10.40
C LYS A 186 13.36 12.01 -11.07
N ALA A 187 14.01 12.86 -10.28
CA ALA A 187 14.79 13.98 -10.79
C ALA A 187 15.93 13.56 -11.73
N ASN A 188 16.40 12.31 -11.61
CA ASN A 188 17.46 11.75 -12.42
C ASN A 188 16.97 11.02 -13.68
N GLY A 189 15.66 11.05 -13.93
CA GLY A 189 15.02 10.53 -15.13
C GLY A 189 14.43 9.12 -14.97
N ASP A 190 13.44 8.83 -15.81
CA ASP A 190 12.64 7.60 -15.75
C ASP A 190 13.43 6.32 -16.02
N GLY A 191 14.48 6.41 -16.84
CA GLY A 191 15.34 5.27 -17.14
C GLY A 191 16.00 4.66 -15.91
N LEU A 192 16.36 5.51 -14.92
CA LEU A 192 16.93 5.04 -13.64
C LEU A 192 15.87 4.42 -12.72
N LEU A 193 14.64 4.92 -12.75
CA LEU A 193 13.53 4.32 -12.00
C LEU A 193 13.20 2.91 -12.50
N ARG A 194 13.39 2.68 -13.80
CA ARG A 194 12.99 1.48 -14.54
C ARG A 194 14.17 0.61 -14.95
N CYS A 195 15.32 0.76 -14.26
CA CYS A 195 16.46 -0.12 -14.48
C CYS A 195 16.09 -1.60 -14.32
N ASP A 196 16.72 -2.46 -15.11
CA ASP A 196 16.53 -3.91 -15.01
C ASP A 196 16.86 -4.42 -13.59
N PHE A 197 16.15 -5.46 -13.18
CA PHE A 197 16.50 -6.19 -11.96
C PHE A 197 17.84 -6.92 -12.17
N PRO A 198 18.84 -6.73 -11.29
CA PRO A 198 20.17 -7.31 -11.48
C PRO A 198 20.11 -8.85 -11.53
N GLY A 199 20.55 -9.44 -12.63
CA GLY A 199 20.59 -10.89 -12.88
C GLY A 199 19.57 -11.40 -13.88
N GLY A 200 18.79 -10.49 -14.52
CA GLY A 200 17.82 -10.85 -15.55
C GLY A 200 18.45 -11.15 -16.93
N TRP A 201 19.68 -10.70 -17.17
CA TRP A 201 20.33 -10.75 -18.49
C TRP A 201 21.66 -11.49 -18.47
N GLN A 202 22.03 -12.07 -19.61
CA GLN A 202 23.25 -12.89 -19.76
C GLN A 202 24.54 -12.14 -19.38
N ASN A 203 24.58 -10.83 -19.57
CA ASN A 203 25.78 -10.01 -19.34
C ASN A 203 25.75 -9.29 -17.97
N ASP A 204 24.80 -9.58 -17.12
CA ASP A 204 24.74 -8.99 -15.79
C ASP A 204 25.93 -9.44 -14.96
N THR A 205 26.66 -8.47 -14.40
CA THR A 205 27.81 -8.73 -13.52
C THR A 205 27.40 -9.23 -12.14
N ARG A 206 26.12 -9.12 -11.82
CA ARG A 206 25.54 -9.48 -10.52
C ARG A 206 24.15 -10.09 -10.71
N ASN A 207 23.86 -11.16 -10.00
CA ASN A 207 22.56 -11.83 -10.01
C ASN A 207 21.90 -11.78 -8.62
N CYS A 208 20.99 -10.84 -8.40
CA CYS A 208 20.29 -10.70 -7.12
C CYS A 208 19.12 -11.69 -6.92
N PHE A 209 18.78 -12.52 -7.93
CA PHE A 209 17.91 -13.67 -7.72
C PHE A 209 18.60 -14.72 -6.81
N ASP A 210 19.93 -14.82 -6.88
CA ASP A 210 20.71 -15.63 -5.97
C ASP A 210 21.01 -14.89 -4.68
N ALA A 211 20.63 -15.47 -3.55
CA ALA A 211 20.82 -14.88 -2.22
C ALA A 211 22.29 -14.59 -1.88
N THR A 212 23.23 -15.40 -2.41
CA THR A 212 24.67 -15.23 -2.16
C THR A 212 25.26 -13.98 -2.79
N ASN A 213 24.58 -13.40 -3.78
CA ASN A 213 24.98 -12.19 -4.46
C ASN A 213 24.35 -10.90 -3.89
N ARG A 214 23.49 -11.02 -2.88
CA ARG A 214 22.91 -9.88 -2.18
C ARG A 214 23.89 -9.33 -1.15
N THR A 215 23.91 -8.01 -0.95
CA THR A 215 24.59 -7.42 0.22
C THR A 215 23.86 -7.84 1.50
N ALA A 216 24.51 -7.67 2.66
CA ALA A 216 23.87 -7.97 3.94
C ALA A 216 22.55 -7.20 4.13
N GLN A 217 22.50 -5.92 3.78
CA GLN A 217 21.29 -5.11 3.86
C GLN A 217 20.21 -5.59 2.87
N GLN A 218 20.57 -5.95 1.64
CA GLN A 218 19.63 -6.49 0.68
C GLN A 218 19.07 -7.86 1.10
N TYR A 219 19.91 -8.70 1.69
CA TYR A 219 19.46 -9.98 2.24
C TYR A 219 18.46 -9.78 3.38
N GLU A 220 18.74 -8.83 4.28
CA GLU A 220 17.88 -8.49 5.41
C GLU A 220 16.54 -7.90 4.93
N ALA A 221 16.56 -6.96 3.97
CA ALA A 221 15.36 -6.37 3.39
C ALA A 221 14.49 -7.44 2.70
N PHE A 222 15.11 -8.29 1.88
CA PHE A 222 14.43 -9.39 1.19
C PHE A 222 13.77 -10.36 2.18
N SER A 223 14.53 -10.80 3.19
CA SER A 223 14.04 -11.76 4.17
C SER A 223 12.90 -11.19 5.01
N PHE A 224 12.98 -9.92 5.38
CA PHE A 224 11.91 -9.23 6.09
C PHE A 224 10.64 -9.15 5.25
N LEU A 225 10.75 -8.68 4.01
CA LEU A 225 9.61 -8.56 3.10
C LEU A 225 9.00 -9.94 2.78
N GLN A 226 9.84 -10.95 2.50
CA GLN A 226 9.39 -12.32 2.25
C GLN A 226 8.58 -12.87 3.44
N LYS A 227 9.06 -12.67 4.67
CA LYS A 227 8.37 -13.10 5.87
C LYS A 227 6.99 -12.47 6.01
N LEU A 228 6.89 -11.15 5.82
CA LEU A 228 5.61 -10.44 5.89
C LEU A 228 4.64 -10.88 4.79
N LEU A 229 5.13 -11.07 3.56
CA LEU A 229 4.29 -11.52 2.44
C LEU A 229 3.79 -12.94 2.65
N GLN A 230 4.64 -13.84 3.13
CA GLN A 230 4.24 -15.23 3.43
C GLN A 230 3.21 -15.27 4.55
N TRP A 231 3.39 -14.48 5.61
CA TRP A 231 2.41 -14.36 6.69
C TRP A 231 1.09 -13.74 6.21
N ARG A 232 1.16 -12.70 5.36
CA ARG A 232 -0.02 -12.06 4.78
C ARG A 232 -0.80 -12.99 3.87
N LYS A 233 -0.12 -13.89 3.15
CA LYS A 233 -0.76 -14.82 2.22
C LYS A 233 -1.75 -15.72 2.96
N GLY A 234 -3.02 -15.61 2.60
CA GLY A 234 -4.10 -16.36 3.25
C GLY A 234 -4.56 -15.81 4.61
N ASN A 235 -4.01 -14.69 5.07
CA ASN A 235 -4.44 -14.05 6.30
C ASN A 235 -5.70 -13.21 6.04
N GLU A 236 -6.86 -13.75 6.40
CA GLU A 236 -8.16 -13.10 6.20
C GLU A 236 -8.31 -11.82 7.04
N VAL A 237 -7.68 -11.75 8.21
CA VAL A 237 -7.72 -10.55 9.07
C VAL A 237 -7.15 -9.37 8.31
N ILE A 238 -6.01 -9.56 7.64
CA ILE A 238 -5.39 -8.49 6.85
C ILE A 238 -6.14 -8.25 5.53
N ALA A 239 -6.64 -9.31 4.89
CA ALA A 239 -7.32 -9.18 3.61
C ALA A 239 -8.72 -8.58 3.71
N LYS A 240 -9.48 -8.88 4.78
CA LYS A 240 -10.90 -8.54 4.90
C LYS A 240 -11.24 -7.73 6.17
N GLY A 241 -10.32 -7.67 7.13
CA GLY A 241 -10.57 -7.06 8.44
C GLY A 241 -10.79 -5.55 8.37
N LYS A 242 -11.64 -5.07 9.25
CA LYS A 242 -11.83 -3.63 9.46
C LYS A 242 -10.59 -3.03 10.11
N LEU A 243 -10.29 -1.80 9.76
CA LEU A 243 -9.24 -1.00 10.39
C LEU A 243 -9.83 -0.20 11.56
N LYS A 244 -9.18 -0.27 12.72
CA LYS A 244 -9.35 0.64 13.85
C LYS A 244 -7.98 1.20 14.21
N HIS A 245 -7.87 2.49 14.47
CA HIS A 245 -6.59 3.11 14.77
C HIS A 245 -6.70 4.16 15.86
N PHE A 246 -5.58 4.45 16.49
CA PHE A 246 -5.46 5.38 17.61
C PHE A 246 -4.60 6.57 17.20
N SER A 247 -4.93 7.74 17.70
CA SER A 247 -4.04 8.90 17.54
C SER A 247 -2.65 8.56 18.08
N PRO A 248 -1.58 8.85 17.34
CA PRO A 248 -0.23 8.59 17.84
C PRO A 248 0.01 9.22 19.20
N ASN A 249 0.53 8.43 20.14
CA ASN A 249 0.89 8.88 21.46
C ASN A 249 2.42 8.76 21.65
N LYS A 250 3.09 9.85 22.04
CA LYS A 250 4.55 9.90 22.17
C LYS A 250 5.30 9.41 20.93
N GLY A 251 4.77 9.66 19.74
CA GLY A 251 5.34 9.23 18.47
C GLY A 251 5.16 7.75 18.15
N VAL A 252 4.34 7.02 18.90
CA VAL A 252 3.96 5.63 18.59
C VAL A 252 2.57 5.62 17.96
N TYR A 253 2.46 5.05 16.76
CA TYR A 253 1.19 4.85 16.07
C TYR A 253 0.73 3.42 16.26
N VAL A 254 -0.57 3.26 16.62
CA VAL A 254 -1.18 1.96 16.93
C VAL A 254 -2.45 1.78 16.13
N TYR A 255 -2.62 0.61 15.54
CA TYR A 255 -3.85 0.23 14.85
C TYR A 255 -4.12 -1.27 14.92
N GLU A 256 -5.38 -1.61 14.73
CA GLU A 256 -5.90 -2.97 14.68
C GLU A 256 -6.48 -3.28 13.30
N ARG A 257 -6.31 -4.50 12.86
CA ARG A 257 -7.14 -5.14 11.83
C ARG A 257 -7.96 -6.24 12.51
N LYS A 258 -9.27 -6.30 12.27
CA LYS A 258 -10.15 -7.28 12.90
C LYS A 258 -11.12 -7.91 11.90
N TYR A 259 -11.19 -9.24 11.91
CA TYR A 259 -12.13 -10.02 11.11
C TYR A 259 -12.68 -11.19 11.94
N GLY A 260 -14.00 -11.19 12.20
CA GLY A 260 -14.60 -12.12 13.14
C GLY A 260 -14.01 -11.98 14.55
N ASP A 261 -13.58 -13.10 15.11
CA ASP A 261 -12.94 -13.15 16.42
C ASP A 261 -11.41 -13.00 16.37
N GLN A 262 -10.83 -12.96 15.18
CA GLN A 262 -9.39 -12.80 14.98
C GLN A 262 -9.01 -11.33 14.81
N SER A 263 -7.87 -10.96 15.38
CA SER A 263 -7.33 -9.61 15.23
C SER A 263 -5.81 -9.58 15.12
N VAL A 264 -5.32 -8.49 14.55
CA VAL A 264 -3.90 -8.15 14.45
C VAL A 264 -3.73 -6.72 14.92
N ALA A 265 -2.94 -6.53 15.98
CA ALA A 265 -2.54 -5.21 16.47
C ALA A 265 -1.13 -4.87 16.00
N VAL A 266 -0.95 -3.67 15.48
CA VAL A 266 0.34 -3.18 14.96
C VAL A 266 0.75 -1.93 15.70
N PHE A 267 1.99 -1.88 16.17
CA PHE A 267 2.60 -0.77 16.85
C PHE A 267 3.85 -0.32 16.08
N LEU A 268 3.94 0.95 15.77
CA LEU A 268 5.07 1.56 15.07
C LEU A 268 5.65 2.69 15.90
N ASN A 269 6.91 2.57 16.32
CA ASN A 269 7.62 3.64 17.01
C ASN A 269 8.29 4.58 15.99
N GLY A 270 7.70 5.75 15.74
CA GLY A 270 8.25 6.76 14.82
C GLY A 270 9.47 7.52 15.37
N ASN A 271 9.91 7.24 16.60
CA ASN A 271 11.05 7.92 17.21
C ASN A 271 12.38 7.24 16.83
N ASN A 272 13.45 8.03 16.82
CA ASN A 272 14.83 7.54 16.70
C ASN A 272 15.43 7.05 18.04
N ARG A 273 14.60 6.87 19.06
CA ARG A 273 14.93 6.35 20.39
C ARG A 273 13.87 5.33 20.82
N GLU A 274 14.20 4.54 21.83
CA GLU A 274 13.22 3.64 22.42
C GLU A 274 12.04 4.42 23.03
N GLN A 275 10.87 3.78 23.02
CA GLN A 275 9.67 4.34 23.60
C GLN A 275 8.89 3.26 24.35
N THR A 276 8.66 3.49 25.63
CA THR A 276 7.80 2.64 26.46
C THR A 276 6.35 3.11 26.36
N ILE A 277 5.46 2.19 26.05
CA ILE A 277 4.01 2.38 25.96
C ILE A 277 3.30 1.61 27.06
N ASN A 278 2.18 2.16 27.53
CA ASN A 278 1.29 1.49 28.47
C ASN A 278 0.22 0.71 27.69
N LEU A 279 0.29 -0.63 27.70
CA LEU A 279 -0.65 -1.48 26.95
C LEU A 279 -2.09 -1.39 27.47
N ASN A 280 -2.31 -0.91 28.70
CA ASN A 280 -3.66 -0.68 29.21
C ASN A 280 -4.43 0.39 28.43
N GLU A 281 -3.74 1.30 27.74
CA GLU A 281 -4.37 2.31 26.87
C GLU A 281 -4.99 1.69 25.60
N TYR A 282 -4.65 0.43 25.29
CA TYR A 282 -5.04 -0.29 24.08
C TYR A 282 -5.81 -1.60 24.39
N GLN A 283 -6.35 -1.75 25.61
CA GLN A 283 -7.04 -2.98 26.03
C GLN A 283 -8.17 -3.40 25.09
N GLU A 284 -8.82 -2.47 24.44
CA GLU A 284 -9.92 -2.74 23.51
C GLU A 284 -9.49 -3.50 22.23
N ILE A 285 -8.19 -3.53 21.92
CA ILE A 285 -7.60 -4.28 20.79
C ILE A 285 -6.64 -5.38 21.25
N LEU A 286 -6.47 -5.58 22.54
CA LEU A 286 -5.61 -6.59 23.15
C LEU A 286 -6.48 -7.56 23.96
N PRO A 287 -7.18 -8.50 23.30
CA PRO A 287 -8.23 -9.30 23.94
C PRO A 287 -7.70 -10.39 24.88
N ALA A 288 -6.38 -10.64 24.90
CA ALA A 288 -5.76 -11.69 25.70
C ALA A 288 -4.49 -11.20 26.41
N SER A 289 -4.06 -11.94 27.44
CA SER A 289 -2.83 -11.67 28.18
C SER A 289 -1.55 -12.14 27.47
N SER A 290 -1.69 -12.79 26.32
CA SER A 290 -0.60 -13.21 25.46
C SER A 290 -1.01 -13.13 23.99
N ALA A 291 -0.03 -12.96 23.12
CA ALA A 291 -0.23 -12.87 21.67
C ALA A 291 0.92 -13.53 20.93
N HIS A 292 0.69 -13.88 19.68
CA HIS A 292 1.75 -14.32 18.79
C HIS A 292 2.43 -13.10 18.14
N ASN A 293 3.72 -12.93 18.36
CA ASN A 293 4.52 -11.90 17.69
C ASN A 293 4.90 -12.39 16.29
N VAL A 294 4.32 -11.77 15.28
CA VAL A 294 4.50 -12.16 13.86
C VAL A 294 5.96 -12.07 13.40
N LEU A 295 6.68 -11.07 13.89
CA LEU A 295 8.07 -10.86 13.46
C LEU A 295 9.06 -11.82 14.09
N THR A 296 8.87 -12.24 15.34
CA THR A 296 9.76 -13.21 16.00
C THR A 296 9.28 -14.66 15.83
N GLY A 297 7.97 -14.86 15.65
CA GLY A 297 7.34 -16.18 15.63
C GLY A 297 7.06 -16.74 17.02
N GLU A 298 7.26 -15.95 18.08
CA GLU A 298 7.10 -16.38 19.47
C GLU A 298 5.77 -15.96 20.05
N THR A 299 5.28 -16.70 21.01
CA THR A 299 4.18 -16.27 21.88
C THR A 299 4.75 -15.40 22.99
N VAL A 300 4.28 -14.17 23.08
CA VAL A 300 4.73 -13.18 24.07
C VAL A 300 3.61 -12.91 25.09
N LYS A 301 4.00 -12.76 26.36
CA LYS A 301 3.10 -12.33 27.42
C LYS A 301 2.97 -10.81 27.36
N LEU A 302 1.75 -10.31 27.39
CA LEU A 302 1.46 -8.88 27.40
C LEU A 302 1.44 -8.38 28.85
N GLU A 303 2.45 -7.63 29.22
CA GLU A 303 2.53 -6.98 30.53
C GLU A 303 1.93 -5.57 30.44
N LYS A 304 1.89 -4.86 31.55
CA LYS A 304 1.33 -3.50 31.59
C LYS A 304 2.05 -2.53 30.65
N GLU A 305 3.36 -2.70 30.49
CA GLU A 305 4.21 -1.84 29.67
C GLU A 305 4.95 -2.67 28.62
N TRP A 306 5.23 -2.04 27.48
CA TRP A 306 6.04 -2.60 26.41
C TRP A 306 7.00 -1.55 25.88
N THR A 307 8.29 -1.89 25.81
CA THR A 307 9.30 -1.01 25.24
C THR A 307 9.59 -1.39 23.79
N LEU A 308 9.32 -0.45 22.89
CA LEU A 308 9.66 -0.54 21.47
C LEU A 308 11.03 0.11 21.25
N PRO A 309 11.96 -0.55 20.58
CA PRO A 309 13.25 0.07 20.23
C PRO A 309 13.07 1.28 19.31
N SER A 310 14.16 2.01 19.05
CA SER A 310 14.20 3.04 18.00
C SER A 310 13.65 2.46 16.70
N ARG A 311 12.71 3.17 16.05
CA ARG A 311 12.03 2.71 14.82
C ARG A 311 11.43 1.30 14.93
N GLY A 312 11.12 0.88 16.15
CA GLY A 312 10.62 -0.46 16.43
C GLY A 312 9.26 -0.76 15.84
N ILE A 313 9.05 -2.04 15.55
CA ILE A 313 7.82 -2.58 15.00
C ILE A 313 7.38 -3.72 15.92
N LEU A 314 6.08 -3.77 16.24
CA LEU A 314 5.48 -4.91 16.92
C LEU A 314 4.18 -5.27 16.20
N ILE A 315 4.05 -6.54 15.80
CA ILE A 315 2.85 -7.08 15.17
C ILE A 315 2.37 -8.25 16.01
N LEU A 316 1.21 -8.10 16.63
CA LEU A 316 0.61 -9.09 17.52
C LEU A 316 -0.64 -9.68 16.86
N SER A 317 -0.73 -10.98 16.76
CA SER A 317 -1.94 -11.67 16.29
C SER A 317 -2.62 -12.45 17.42
N PHE A 318 -3.95 -12.40 17.41
CA PHE A 318 -4.85 -13.01 18.39
C PHE A 318 -5.82 -13.96 17.72
#